data_6070f3e2ab645b44171f0e4dc2ba9498
#
_entry.id   6070f3e2ab645b44171f0e4dc2ba9498
#
_cell.length_a   1.000
_cell.length_b   1.000
_cell.length_c   1.000
_cell.angle_alpha   90.00
_cell.angle_beta   90.00
_cell.angle_gamma   90.00
#
_symmetry.space_group_name_H-M   'P 1'
#
loop_
_entity.id
_entity.type
_entity.pdbx_description
1 polymer ?
#
loop_
_entity_poly.entity_id
_entity_poly.type
_entity_poly.pdbx_seq_one_letter_code
_entity_poly.pdbx_strand_id
1 'polypeptide(L)'
;MAAINAFYAQSGGATAVINATACGLIQEARRHHLADPTRIGQVYAGRDGILGALREDLIDTSLESDADIARLRQTPGGAFGSSRFHLGPLATHRAMYERLAAVLAAHDIGYFFINGGEGSMGAAWHLSQMMREIGQPLRVI
;
A
#
# COMPACT_ATOMS: atom_id res chain seq x y z
N MET A 1 8.39 14.43 -15.47
CA MET A 1 8.54 13.14 -14.80
C MET A 1 7.14 12.57 -14.56
N ALA A 2 6.97 11.28 -14.74
CA ALA A 2 5.72 10.64 -14.35
C ALA A 2 5.51 10.77 -12.84
N ALA A 3 4.26 10.93 -12.41
CA ALA A 3 3.93 10.96 -10.99
C ALA A 3 4.24 9.61 -10.34
N ILE A 4 4.73 9.64 -9.13
CA ILE A 4 5.00 8.42 -8.33
C ILE A 4 3.73 8.02 -7.62
N ASN A 5 3.25 6.80 -7.87
CA ASN A 5 2.04 6.26 -7.23
C ASN A 5 2.33 5.74 -5.83
N ALA A 6 1.26 5.60 -5.05
CA ALA A 6 1.28 5.01 -3.72
C ALA A 6 0.53 3.68 -3.71
N PHE A 7 1.01 2.76 -2.89
CA PHE A 7 0.32 1.52 -2.55
C PHE A 7 -0.05 1.52 -1.06
N TYR A 8 -1.24 1.06 -0.75
CA TYR A 8 -1.76 0.93 0.61
C TYR A 8 -2.19 -0.50 0.88
N ALA A 9 -1.68 -1.07 1.96
CA ALA A 9 -2.02 -2.42 2.42
C ALA A 9 -2.57 -2.41 3.84
N GLN A 10 -3.69 -3.10 4.05
CA GLN A 10 -4.19 -3.44 5.39
C GLN A 10 -3.64 -4.81 5.80
N SER A 11 -3.20 -4.95 7.03
CA SER A 11 -2.54 -6.15 7.54
C SER A 11 -3.04 -6.51 8.94
N GLY A 12 -3.16 -7.79 9.21
CA GLY A 12 -3.59 -8.31 10.50
C GLY A 12 -5.10 -8.22 10.74
N GLY A 13 -5.49 -8.14 12.00
CA GLY A 13 -6.90 -8.04 12.41
C GLY A 13 -7.49 -6.66 12.11
N ALA A 14 -8.68 -6.64 11.56
CA ALA A 14 -9.40 -5.39 11.34
C ALA A 14 -9.79 -4.74 12.68
N THR A 15 -9.69 -3.42 12.74
CA THR A 15 -10.14 -2.60 13.87
C THR A 15 -11.29 -1.69 13.43
N ALA A 16 -11.95 -1.06 14.40
CA ALA A 16 -13.01 -0.09 14.10
C ALA A 16 -12.49 1.16 13.35
N VAL A 17 -11.18 1.40 13.38
CA VAL A 17 -10.56 2.63 12.88
C VAL A 17 -9.57 2.39 11.71
N ILE A 18 -9.37 1.16 11.27
CA ILE A 18 -8.38 0.86 10.22
C ILE A 18 -8.71 1.59 8.92
N ASN A 19 -9.99 1.69 8.58
CA ASN A 19 -10.43 2.40 7.38
C ASN A 19 -10.34 3.93 7.52
N ALA A 20 -10.37 4.47 8.72
CA ALA A 20 -10.15 5.91 8.94
C ALA A 20 -8.73 6.33 8.55
N THR A 21 -7.75 5.48 8.82
CA THR A 21 -6.37 5.70 8.34
C THR A 21 -6.30 5.65 6.81
N ALA A 22 -6.95 4.68 6.18
CA ALA A 22 -7.05 4.61 4.72
C ALA A 22 -7.69 5.87 4.13
N CYS A 23 -8.79 6.33 4.73
CA CYS A 23 -9.47 7.57 4.33
C CYS A 23 -8.52 8.77 4.36
N GLY A 24 -7.83 8.97 5.48
CA GLY A 24 -6.90 10.10 5.66
C GLY A 24 -5.75 10.05 4.65
N LEU A 25 -5.19 8.88 4.41
CA LEU A 25 -4.12 8.69 3.44
C LEU A 25 -4.57 9.03 2.02
N ILE A 26 -5.71 8.50 1.58
CA ILE A 26 -6.24 8.73 0.23
C ILE A 26 -6.61 10.21 0.05
N GLN A 27 -7.27 10.82 1.03
CA GLN A 27 -7.64 12.24 0.98
C GLN A 27 -6.41 13.15 0.91
N GLU A 28 -5.38 12.86 1.71
CA GLU A 28 -4.15 13.64 1.71
C GLU A 28 -3.37 13.48 0.40
N ALA A 29 -3.30 12.25 -0.13
CA ALA A 29 -2.69 12.01 -1.43
C ALA A 29 -3.41 12.78 -2.56
N ARG A 30 -4.75 12.78 -2.58
CA ARG A 30 -5.54 13.56 -3.54
C ARG A 30 -5.28 15.06 -3.41
N ARG A 31 -5.21 15.56 -2.18
CA ARG A 31 -4.91 16.98 -1.92
C ARG A 31 -3.54 17.38 -2.49
N HIS A 32 -2.53 16.55 -2.27
CA HIS A 32 -1.19 16.78 -2.82
C HIS A 32 -1.16 16.65 -4.34
N HIS A 33 -1.86 15.68 -4.90
CA HIS A 33 -1.98 15.51 -6.35
C HIS A 33 -2.60 16.74 -7.03
N LEU A 34 -3.66 17.30 -6.45
CA LEU A 34 -4.30 18.51 -6.96
C LEU A 34 -3.39 19.74 -6.89
N ALA A 35 -2.57 19.83 -5.84
CA ALA A 35 -1.61 20.94 -5.68
C ALA A 35 -0.41 20.82 -6.64
N ASP A 36 0.09 19.60 -6.82
CA ASP A 36 1.23 19.28 -7.69
C ASP A 36 1.15 17.81 -8.14
N PRO A 37 0.61 17.55 -9.34
CA PRO A 37 0.47 16.18 -9.86
C PRO A 37 1.78 15.41 -10.02
N THR A 38 2.93 16.08 -9.98
CA THR A 38 4.23 15.42 -10.11
C THR A 38 4.72 14.79 -8.80
N ARG A 39 4.16 15.20 -7.66
CA ARG A 39 4.61 14.74 -6.33
C ARG A 39 4.08 13.38 -5.97
N ILE A 40 2.81 13.16 -6.19
CA ILE A 40 2.13 11.88 -5.94
C ILE A 40 1.06 11.66 -6.99
N GLY A 41 1.00 10.45 -7.54
CA GLY A 41 -0.02 10.03 -8.49
C GLY A 41 -1.23 9.41 -7.81
N GLN A 42 -1.62 8.25 -8.27
CA GLN A 42 -2.76 7.49 -7.74
C GLN A 42 -2.39 6.72 -6.47
N VAL A 43 -3.40 6.43 -5.66
CA VAL A 43 -3.29 5.49 -4.54
C VAL A 43 -3.97 4.19 -4.95
N TYR A 44 -3.20 3.11 -4.98
CA TYR A 44 -3.70 1.76 -5.17
C TYR A 44 -3.80 1.06 -3.82
N ALA A 45 -4.93 0.44 -3.53
CA ALA A 45 -5.07 -0.42 -2.36
C ALA A 45 -4.94 -1.89 -2.79
N GLY A 46 -4.20 -2.68 -2.03
CA GLY A 46 -4.13 -4.12 -2.28
C GLY A 46 -5.38 -4.83 -1.79
N ARG A 47 -6.03 -5.63 -2.65
CA ARG A 47 -7.10 -6.51 -2.21
C ARG A 47 -6.49 -7.58 -1.30
N ASP A 48 -7.00 -7.66 -0.07
CA ASP A 48 -6.42 -8.48 1.00
C ASP A 48 -4.96 -8.11 1.34
N GLY A 49 -4.68 -6.82 1.35
CA GLY A 49 -3.39 -6.28 1.77
C GLY A 49 -2.25 -6.60 0.80
N ILE A 50 -1.14 -7.07 1.33
CA ILE A 50 0.05 -7.37 0.54
C ILE A 50 -0.15 -8.51 -0.45
N LEU A 51 -1.11 -9.40 -0.20
CA LEU A 51 -1.48 -10.45 -1.16
C LEU A 51 -1.97 -9.85 -2.46
N GLY A 52 -2.70 -8.73 -2.40
CA GLY A 52 -3.14 -8.00 -3.58
C GLY A 52 -1.96 -7.53 -4.43
N ALA A 53 -0.91 -7.03 -3.80
CA ALA A 53 0.31 -6.66 -4.53
C ALA A 53 0.98 -7.88 -5.19
N LEU A 54 1.11 -8.99 -4.47
CA LEU A 54 1.73 -10.21 -5.02
C LEU A 54 0.94 -10.81 -6.19
N ARG A 55 -0.40 -10.69 -6.16
CA ARG A 55 -1.31 -11.18 -7.21
C ARG A 55 -1.54 -10.16 -8.32
N GLU A 56 -1.06 -8.94 -8.14
CA GLU A 56 -1.37 -7.79 -8.99
C GLU A 56 -2.89 -7.46 -9.02
N ASP A 57 -3.55 -7.70 -7.89
CA ASP A 57 -4.97 -7.37 -7.67
C ASP A 57 -5.05 -6.05 -6.89
N LEU A 58 -4.95 -4.95 -7.64
CA LEU A 58 -4.88 -3.59 -7.13
C LEU A 58 -6.22 -2.88 -7.32
N ILE A 59 -6.70 -2.26 -6.25
CA ILE A 59 -7.90 -1.42 -6.26
C ILE A 59 -7.46 0.01 -6.53
N ASP A 60 -7.85 0.55 -7.67
CA ASP A 60 -7.61 1.96 -8.00
C ASP A 60 -8.61 2.85 -7.25
N THR A 61 -8.13 3.52 -6.21
CA THR A 61 -8.99 4.39 -5.39
C THR A 61 -9.40 5.67 -6.11
N SER A 62 -8.79 6.02 -7.24
CA SER A 62 -9.19 7.20 -8.02
C SER A 62 -10.56 7.04 -8.69
N LEU A 63 -11.01 5.80 -8.86
CA LEU A 63 -12.32 5.49 -9.42
C LEU A 63 -13.48 5.73 -8.43
N GLU A 64 -13.16 5.92 -7.15
CA GLU A 64 -14.13 6.20 -6.11
C GLU A 64 -14.35 7.70 -5.93
N SER A 65 -15.59 8.10 -5.67
CA SER A 65 -15.93 9.50 -5.38
C SER A 65 -15.33 9.97 -4.05
N ASP A 66 -15.17 11.28 -3.88
CA ASP A 66 -14.72 11.85 -2.61
C ASP A 66 -15.70 11.53 -1.46
N ALA A 67 -17.00 11.43 -1.75
CA ALA A 67 -18.00 11.02 -0.78
C ALA A 67 -17.84 9.57 -0.33
N ASP A 68 -17.51 8.65 -1.26
CA ASP A 68 -17.27 7.24 -0.92
C ASP A 68 -15.98 7.06 -0.12
N ILE A 69 -14.93 7.77 -0.48
CA ILE A 69 -13.69 7.79 0.32
C ILE A 69 -13.96 8.35 1.73
N ALA A 70 -14.75 9.41 1.86
CA ALA A 70 -15.09 9.97 3.17
C ALA A 70 -15.87 9.01 4.06
N ARG A 71 -16.68 8.11 3.49
CA ARG A 71 -17.41 7.07 4.23
C ARG A 71 -16.51 6.06 4.92
N LEU A 72 -15.29 5.88 4.44
CA LEU A 72 -14.30 4.98 5.06
C LEU A 72 -14.06 5.31 6.54
N ARG A 73 -14.19 6.59 6.95
CA ARG A 73 -14.02 6.98 8.36
C ARG A 73 -14.92 6.24 9.32
N GLN A 74 -16.11 5.87 8.86
CA GLN A 74 -17.15 5.26 9.69
C GLN A 74 -17.49 3.84 9.24
N THR A 75 -16.69 3.28 8.32
CA THR A 75 -16.85 1.91 7.84
C THR A 75 -16.07 0.96 8.75
N PRO A 76 -16.72 0.02 9.44
CA PRO A 76 -16.02 -0.97 10.26
C PRO A 76 -15.39 -2.05 9.39
N GLY A 77 -14.41 -2.75 9.95
CA GLY A 77 -13.69 -3.83 9.27
C GLY A 77 -12.65 -3.31 8.27
N GLY A 78 -12.12 -4.21 7.45
CA GLY A 78 -11.16 -3.89 6.40
C GLY A 78 -11.86 -3.66 5.06
N ALA A 79 -12.04 -2.42 4.63
CA ALA A 79 -12.76 -2.11 3.38
C ALA A 79 -12.07 -2.68 2.14
N PHE A 80 -10.75 -2.80 2.15
CA PHE A 80 -9.96 -3.37 1.05
C PHE A 80 -9.59 -4.84 1.31
N GLY A 81 -10.13 -5.45 2.35
CA GLY A 81 -9.67 -6.73 2.85
C GLY A 81 -8.36 -6.60 3.63
N SER A 82 -8.04 -7.64 4.36
CA SER A 82 -6.81 -7.73 5.14
C SER A 82 -6.29 -9.15 5.11
N SER A 83 -4.99 -9.33 5.28
CA SER A 83 -4.39 -10.65 5.41
C SER A 83 -3.43 -10.71 6.57
N ARG A 84 -3.26 -11.90 7.13
CA ARG A 84 -2.21 -12.23 8.11
C ARG A 84 -1.00 -12.85 7.43
N PHE A 85 -0.84 -12.58 6.15
CA PHE A 85 0.29 -13.04 5.39
C PHE A 85 1.56 -12.29 5.83
N HIS A 86 2.59 -13.04 6.23
CA HIS A 86 3.85 -12.49 6.64
C HIS A 86 4.90 -12.69 5.55
N LEU A 87 5.54 -11.59 5.14
CA LEU A 87 6.76 -11.66 4.39
C LEU A 87 7.86 -12.14 5.33
N GLY A 88 8.36 -13.33 5.10
CA GLY A 88 9.47 -13.88 5.87
C GLY A 88 10.81 -13.24 5.54
N PRO A 89 11.92 -13.76 6.13
CA PRO A 89 13.26 -13.25 5.87
C PRO A 89 13.60 -13.28 4.38
N LEU A 90 14.32 -12.29 3.91
CA LEU A 90 14.74 -12.17 2.50
C LEU A 90 15.48 -13.42 1.99
N ALA A 91 16.35 -13.99 2.82
CA ALA A 91 17.15 -15.16 2.45
C ALA A 91 16.31 -16.37 2.00
N THR A 92 15.09 -16.54 2.55
CA THR A 92 14.21 -17.68 2.27
C THR A 92 13.03 -17.34 1.38
N HIS A 93 12.73 -16.06 1.18
CA HIS A 93 11.53 -15.57 0.47
C HIS A 93 11.87 -14.62 -0.68
N ARG A 94 13.08 -14.67 -1.22
CA ARG A 94 13.58 -13.77 -2.27
C ARG A 94 12.62 -13.67 -3.47
N ALA A 95 12.13 -14.80 -3.96
CA ALA A 95 11.24 -14.82 -5.13
C ALA A 95 9.95 -14.02 -4.92
N MET A 96 9.40 -14.02 -3.69
CA MET A 96 8.21 -13.22 -3.36
C MET A 96 8.51 -11.73 -3.35
N TYR A 97 9.67 -11.33 -2.83
CA TYR A 97 10.11 -9.93 -2.84
C TYR A 97 10.40 -9.44 -4.26
N GLU A 98 11.01 -10.29 -5.09
CA GLU A 98 11.25 -9.98 -6.50
C GLU A 98 9.94 -9.80 -7.26
N ARG A 99 8.95 -10.67 -7.02
CA ARG A 99 7.60 -10.51 -7.59
C ARG A 99 6.95 -9.20 -7.13
N LEU A 100 7.01 -8.91 -5.83
CA LEU A 100 6.47 -7.68 -5.28
C LEU A 100 7.14 -6.45 -5.92
N ALA A 101 8.47 -6.46 -6.00
CA ALA A 101 9.24 -5.39 -6.64
C ALA A 101 8.83 -5.19 -8.11
N ALA A 102 8.63 -6.28 -8.85
CA ALA A 102 8.20 -6.22 -10.25
C ALA A 102 6.82 -5.57 -10.40
N VAL A 103 5.86 -5.94 -9.55
CA VAL A 103 4.52 -5.34 -9.56
C VAL A 103 4.58 -3.85 -9.20
N LEU A 104 5.32 -3.50 -8.13
CA LEU A 104 5.45 -2.11 -7.72
C LEU A 104 6.09 -1.25 -8.83
N ALA A 105 7.09 -1.78 -9.51
CA ALA A 105 7.73 -1.09 -10.64
C ALA A 105 6.78 -0.94 -11.84
N ALA A 106 6.00 -1.97 -12.16
CA ALA A 106 5.06 -1.95 -13.29
C ALA A 106 3.95 -0.90 -13.12
N HIS A 107 3.62 -0.56 -11.87
CA HIS A 107 2.60 0.44 -11.53
C HIS A 107 3.19 1.77 -11.05
N ASP A 108 4.49 2.03 -11.27
CA ASP A 108 5.18 3.26 -10.86
C ASP A 108 5.00 3.59 -9.38
N ILE A 109 4.95 2.57 -8.50
CA ILE A 109 4.74 2.74 -7.07
C ILE A 109 6.06 3.03 -6.39
N GLY A 110 6.17 4.21 -5.79
CA GLY A 110 7.33 4.65 -5.01
C GLY A 110 7.06 4.89 -3.53
N TYR A 111 5.78 4.80 -3.11
CA TYR A 111 5.36 4.87 -1.71
C TYR A 111 4.58 3.61 -1.36
N PHE A 112 4.96 2.96 -0.27
CA PHE A 112 4.30 1.75 0.21
C PHE A 112 3.87 1.95 1.66
N PHE A 113 2.58 2.08 1.87
CA PHE A 113 1.98 2.23 3.19
C PHE A 113 1.43 0.89 3.66
N ILE A 114 1.85 0.47 4.84
CA ILE A 114 1.34 -0.74 5.48
C ILE A 114 0.70 -0.40 6.82
N ASN A 115 -0.61 -0.64 6.92
CA ASN A 115 -1.38 -0.37 8.13
C ASN A 115 -1.71 -1.69 8.82
N GLY A 116 -1.10 -1.92 9.96
CA GLY A 116 -1.25 -3.18 10.70
C GLY A 116 -0.58 -3.16 12.06
N GLY A 117 -0.44 -4.33 12.64
CA GLY A 117 0.18 -4.52 13.94
C GLY A 117 1.68 -4.79 13.87
N GLU A 118 2.21 -5.36 14.95
CA GLU A 118 3.63 -5.65 15.12
C GLU A 118 4.25 -6.46 13.97
N GLY A 119 3.55 -7.51 13.50
CA GLY A 119 4.03 -8.33 12.38
C GLY A 119 4.18 -7.56 11.06
N SER A 120 3.39 -6.51 10.89
CA SER A 120 3.46 -5.65 9.70
C SER A 120 4.71 -4.77 9.68
N MET A 121 5.22 -4.39 10.85
CA MET A 121 6.48 -3.64 10.97
C MET A 121 7.67 -4.48 10.49
N GLY A 122 7.70 -5.77 10.82
CA GLY A 122 8.70 -6.72 10.31
C GLY A 122 8.65 -6.84 8.79
N ALA A 123 7.45 -6.98 8.22
CA ALA A 123 7.26 -7.02 6.78
C ALA A 123 7.72 -5.73 6.09
N ALA A 124 7.38 -4.57 6.66
CA ALA A 124 7.83 -3.27 6.16
C ALA A 124 9.36 -3.15 6.17
N TRP A 125 9.98 -3.58 7.25
CA TRP A 125 11.44 -3.58 7.38
C TRP A 125 12.11 -4.47 6.34
N HIS A 126 11.66 -5.72 6.18
CA HIS A 126 12.19 -6.64 5.18
C HIS A 126 12.03 -6.10 3.76
N LEU A 127 10.86 -5.54 3.45
CA LEU A 127 10.61 -4.91 2.16
C LEU A 127 11.56 -3.75 1.90
N SER A 128 11.74 -2.88 2.89
CA SER A 128 12.67 -1.75 2.79
C SER A 128 14.11 -2.19 2.53
N GLN A 129 14.58 -3.24 3.21
CA GLN A 129 15.92 -3.80 2.98
C GLN A 129 16.07 -4.34 1.56
N MET A 130 15.11 -5.14 1.10
CA MET A 130 15.12 -5.70 -0.24
C MET A 130 15.17 -4.61 -1.32
N MET A 131 14.34 -3.58 -1.18
CA MET A 131 14.29 -2.49 -2.15
C MET A 131 15.62 -1.73 -2.24
N ARG A 132 16.34 -1.61 -1.14
CA ARG A 132 17.70 -1.06 -1.12
C ARG A 132 18.70 -1.97 -1.85
N GLU A 133 18.64 -3.29 -1.60
CA GLU A 133 19.54 -4.25 -2.24
C GLU A 133 19.40 -4.27 -3.76
N ILE A 134 18.18 -4.17 -4.27
CA ILE A 134 17.92 -4.17 -5.72
C ILE A 134 17.99 -2.78 -6.35
N GLY A 135 18.29 -1.75 -5.56
CA GLY A 135 18.44 -0.37 -6.06
C GLY A 135 17.13 0.29 -6.53
N GLN A 136 15.99 -0.21 -6.07
CA GLN A 136 14.69 0.41 -6.37
C GLN A 136 14.30 1.44 -5.30
N PRO A 137 14.01 2.70 -5.68
CA PRO A 137 13.63 3.74 -4.72
C PRO A 137 12.18 3.52 -4.26
N LEU A 138 12.00 2.89 -3.10
CA LEU A 138 10.71 2.71 -2.45
C LEU A 138 10.75 3.28 -1.03
N ARG A 139 9.76 4.10 -0.70
CA ARG A 139 9.54 4.60 0.66
C ARG A 139 8.49 3.74 1.33
N VAL A 140 8.90 2.97 2.32
CA VAL A 140 8.02 2.09 3.11
C VAL A 140 7.68 2.78 4.42
N ILE A 141 6.38 2.89 4.74
CA ILE A 141 5.82 3.65 5.86
C ILE A 141 4.81 2.80 6.62
#